data_7a17451b682189dc0896ac5c3c67da8e
#
_entry.id   7a17451b682189dc0896ac5c3c67da8e
#
_cell.length_a   1.000
_cell.length_b   1.000
_cell.length_c   1.000
_cell.angle_alpha   90.00
_cell.angle_beta   90.00
_cell.angle_gamma   90.00
#
_symmetry.space_group_name_H-M   'P 1'
#
loop_
_entity.id
_entity.type
_entity.pdbx_description
1 polymer ?
#
loop_
_entity_poly.entity_id
_entity_poly.type
_entity_poly.pdbx_seq_one_letter_code
_entity_poly.pdbx_strand_id
1 'polypeptide(L)'
;MVTHRQEHTAHWIQYFADRGHGDARPLAAGVEGAVYRLGDGIVGKVWSGRRPVGVELMRRVYEDIARAAESLPFATPEILGVEEREGVLVTYERELGGVPLRADSAVVAPGRELAGRETGALLTVLSGLAAVPGTEAMRRLAVQGDDRPLWEGHARFPDALAALVRRAVHRHGDLLAAHVPDLAGIVRRTVDSLRALPEGGPVSVVHGDLVPPNIHVDDTGAPTAVLDFGFFTTAGDPAFEAAVTAAVWDMYGPYAEPHTVALTRLFAAEFGYAPDTLVLYQRAYALATYDLFASGSDGGDGHFRWCAGLLRRGALTPPR
;
A
#
# COMPACT_ATOMS: atom_id res chain seq x y z
N MET A 1 3.18 27.89 8.25
CA MET A 1 2.72 26.60 7.68
C MET A 1 1.19 26.49 7.61
N VAL A 2 0.41 26.89 8.62
CA VAL A 2 -1.08 26.79 8.62
C VAL A 2 -1.73 27.64 7.53
N THR A 3 -1.28 28.86 7.30
CA THR A 3 -1.82 29.79 6.27
C THR A 3 -1.68 29.28 4.84
N HIS A 4 -0.54 28.71 4.47
CA HIS A 4 -0.29 28.23 3.11
C HIS A 4 -1.16 27.00 2.76
N ARG A 5 -1.44 26.13 3.74
CA ARG A 5 -2.32 24.97 3.56
C ARG A 5 -3.78 25.38 3.43
N GLN A 6 -4.21 26.42 4.13
CA GLN A 6 -5.56 26.97 4.04
C GLN A 6 -5.81 27.68 2.70
N GLU A 7 -4.85 28.46 2.21
CA GLU A 7 -4.91 29.11 0.89
C GLU A 7 -4.98 28.10 -0.24
N HIS A 8 -4.19 27.04 -0.16
CA HIS A 8 -4.21 25.94 -1.14
C HIS A 8 -5.55 25.19 -1.15
N THR A 9 -6.14 24.96 0.03
CA THR A 9 -7.46 24.31 0.14
C THR A 9 -8.56 25.20 -0.45
N ALA A 10 -8.56 26.50 -0.16
CA ALA A 10 -9.53 27.44 -0.69
C ALA A 10 -9.46 27.58 -2.22
N HIS A 11 -8.25 27.54 -2.78
CA HIS A 11 -8.03 27.55 -4.23
C HIS A 11 -8.72 26.36 -4.90
N TRP A 12 -8.56 25.15 -4.39
CA TRP A 12 -9.17 23.96 -4.99
C TRP A 12 -10.68 23.89 -4.78
N ILE A 13 -11.21 24.38 -3.67
CA ILE A 13 -12.65 24.52 -3.48
C ILE A 13 -13.23 25.44 -4.55
N GLN A 14 -12.61 26.62 -4.79
CA GLN A 14 -13.04 27.56 -5.83
C GLN A 14 -12.92 26.92 -7.23
N TYR A 15 -11.80 26.21 -7.50
CA TYR A 15 -11.61 25.49 -8.76
C TYR A 15 -12.75 24.52 -9.07
N PHE A 16 -13.21 23.75 -8.09
CA PHE A 16 -14.33 22.82 -8.25
C PHE A 16 -15.66 23.55 -8.34
N ALA A 17 -15.86 24.63 -7.58
CA ALA A 17 -17.07 25.46 -7.65
C ALA A 17 -17.28 26.06 -9.06
N ASP A 18 -16.20 26.56 -9.68
CA ASP A 18 -16.21 27.11 -11.05
C ASP A 18 -16.59 26.06 -12.12
N ARG A 19 -16.55 24.78 -11.76
CA ARG A 19 -16.92 23.62 -12.60
C ARG A 19 -18.27 23.02 -12.26
N GLY A 20 -19.06 23.73 -11.47
CA GLY A 20 -20.42 23.30 -11.10
C GLY A 20 -20.52 22.51 -9.81
N HIS A 21 -19.39 22.32 -9.09
CA HIS A 21 -19.35 21.60 -7.80
C HIS A 21 -19.35 22.61 -6.63
N GLY A 22 -20.43 23.41 -6.49
CA GLY A 22 -20.53 24.47 -5.48
C GLY A 22 -20.45 24.00 -4.03
N ASP A 23 -20.74 22.72 -3.77
CA ASP A 23 -20.67 22.09 -2.44
C ASP A 23 -19.34 21.40 -2.17
N ALA A 24 -18.30 21.69 -2.97
CA ALA A 24 -16.98 21.06 -2.82
C ALA A 24 -16.40 21.31 -1.43
N ARG A 25 -15.96 20.24 -0.77
CA ARG A 25 -15.35 20.31 0.59
C ARG A 25 -14.20 19.31 0.73
N PRO A 26 -13.15 19.67 1.49
CA PRO A 26 -12.04 18.76 1.71
C PRO A 26 -12.51 17.50 2.44
N LEU A 27 -12.04 16.35 1.99
CA LEU A 27 -12.34 15.05 2.58
C LEU A 27 -11.10 14.45 3.25
N ALA A 28 -9.97 14.44 2.55
CA ALA A 28 -8.71 13.92 3.05
C ALA A 28 -7.52 14.63 2.41
N ALA A 29 -6.35 14.55 3.04
CA ALA A 29 -5.08 14.98 2.45
C ALA A 29 -3.96 14.07 2.93
N GLY A 30 -3.12 13.64 2.01
CA GLY A 30 -1.99 12.73 2.25
C GLY A 30 -0.77 13.08 1.41
N VAL A 31 0.16 12.15 1.33
CA VAL A 31 1.42 12.31 0.57
C VAL A 31 1.14 12.40 -0.93
N GLU A 32 0.17 11.66 -1.43
CA GLU A 32 -0.19 11.62 -2.85
C GLU A 32 -1.01 12.82 -3.31
N GLY A 33 -1.59 13.60 -2.40
CA GLY A 33 -2.41 14.76 -2.75
C GLY A 33 -3.55 15.04 -1.79
N ALA A 34 -4.58 15.73 -2.27
CA ALA A 34 -5.77 16.09 -1.50
C ALA A 34 -7.04 15.60 -2.20
N VAL A 35 -8.00 15.13 -1.43
CA VAL A 35 -9.31 14.64 -1.91
C VAL A 35 -10.41 15.56 -1.43
N TYR A 36 -11.31 15.88 -2.34
CA TYR A 36 -12.46 16.75 -2.11
C TYR A 36 -13.75 16.01 -2.48
N ARG A 37 -14.75 16.07 -1.61
CA ARG A 37 -16.11 15.62 -1.96
C ARG A 37 -16.75 16.69 -2.82
N LEU A 38 -17.29 16.31 -3.98
CA LEU A 38 -17.86 17.23 -4.97
C LEU A 38 -19.39 17.20 -5.02
N GLY A 39 -20.03 16.25 -4.35
CA GLY A 39 -21.46 15.95 -4.47
C GLY A 39 -21.74 14.87 -5.53
N ASP A 40 -23.00 14.45 -5.64
CA ASP A 40 -23.50 13.48 -6.63
C ASP A 40 -22.71 12.17 -6.71
N GLY A 41 -22.11 11.74 -5.58
CA GLY A 41 -21.30 10.53 -5.51
C GLY A 41 -19.94 10.65 -6.22
N ILE A 42 -19.41 11.86 -6.32
CA ILE A 42 -18.11 12.15 -6.98
C ILE A 42 -17.13 12.74 -5.95
N VAL A 43 -15.88 12.32 -6.05
CA VAL A 43 -14.75 12.95 -5.37
C VAL A 43 -13.76 13.48 -6.42
N GLY A 44 -13.11 14.61 -6.10
CA GLY A 44 -11.99 15.14 -6.86
C GLY A 44 -10.68 14.88 -6.12
N LYS A 45 -9.72 14.18 -6.74
CA LYS A 45 -8.38 13.98 -6.18
C LYS A 45 -7.38 14.88 -6.91
N VAL A 46 -6.74 15.76 -6.16
CA VAL A 46 -5.70 16.69 -6.65
C VAL A 46 -4.35 16.03 -6.33
N TRP A 47 -3.61 15.63 -7.36
CA TRP A 47 -2.40 14.84 -7.21
C TRP A 47 -1.16 15.70 -6.96
N SER A 48 -0.33 15.28 -6.02
CA SER A 48 0.99 15.88 -5.77
C SER A 48 2.07 15.12 -6.53
N GLY A 49 2.55 15.71 -7.65
CA GLY A 49 3.74 15.19 -8.35
C GLY A 49 3.53 13.96 -9.23
N ARG A 50 2.31 13.45 -9.42
CA ARG A 50 2.06 12.39 -10.41
C ARG A 50 2.09 12.91 -11.85
N ARG A 51 2.59 12.06 -12.75
CA ARG A 51 2.59 12.36 -14.19
C ARG A 51 1.30 11.85 -14.85
N PRO A 52 0.82 12.46 -15.95
CA PRO A 52 -0.37 12.01 -16.67
C PRO A 52 -0.36 10.53 -17.04
N VAL A 53 0.78 10.01 -17.49
CA VAL A 53 0.96 8.58 -17.83
C VAL A 53 0.68 7.66 -16.64
N GLY A 54 1.07 8.08 -15.43
CA GLY A 54 0.83 7.29 -14.22
C GLY A 54 -0.65 7.23 -13.84
N VAL A 55 -1.39 8.32 -14.02
CA VAL A 55 -2.84 8.37 -13.76
C VAL A 55 -3.61 7.54 -14.80
N GLU A 56 -3.25 7.65 -16.09
CA GLU A 56 -3.88 6.83 -17.14
C GLU A 56 -3.61 5.33 -16.96
N LEU A 57 -2.41 4.98 -16.52
CA LEU A 57 -2.09 3.59 -16.21
C LEU A 57 -2.90 3.09 -15.00
N MET A 58 -3.06 3.93 -13.97
CA MET A 58 -3.88 3.61 -12.80
C MET A 58 -5.36 3.44 -13.19
N ARG A 59 -5.89 4.28 -14.09
CA ARG A 59 -7.25 4.12 -14.62
C ARG A 59 -7.44 2.74 -15.26
N ARG A 60 -6.48 2.28 -16.05
CA ARG A 60 -6.50 0.92 -16.65
C ARG A 60 -6.45 -0.18 -15.59
N VAL A 61 -5.66 0.01 -14.54
CA VAL A 61 -5.61 -0.95 -13.41
C VAL A 61 -6.97 -1.04 -12.74
N TYR A 62 -7.64 0.09 -12.47
CA TYR A 62 -8.99 0.07 -11.91
C TYR A 62 -10.01 -0.59 -12.84
N GLU A 63 -9.94 -0.35 -14.15
CA GLU A 63 -10.77 -1.03 -15.15
C GLU A 63 -10.50 -2.54 -15.17
N ASP A 64 -9.25 -2.98 -15.02
CA ASP A 64 -8.89 -4.39 -14.98
C ASP A 64 -9.44 -5.06 -13.70
N ILE A 65 -9.35 -4.40 -12.55
CA ILE A 65 -9.93 -4.89 -11.30
C ILE A 65 -11.47 -4.94 -11.42
N ALA A 66 -12.09 -3.90 -11.97
CA ALA A 66 -13.54 -3.83 -12.15
C ALA A 66 -14.09 -4.95 -13.06
N ARG A 67 -13.33 -5.41 -14.06
CA ARG A 67 -13.72 -6.56 -14.90
C ARG A 67 -13.77 -7.87 -14.11
N ALA A 68 -13.00 -7.98 -13.03
CA ALA A 68 -13.06 -9.11 -12.13
C ALA A 68 -14.10 -8.92 -11.01
N ALA A 69 -14.83 -7.77 -10.99
CA ALA A 69 -15.66 -7.32 -9.90
C ALA A 69 -16.88 -8.22 -9.58
N GLU A 70 -17.33 -9.08 -10.51
CA GLU A 70 -18.41 -10.04 -10.22
C GLU A 70 -18.07 -10.97 -9.04
N SER A 71 -16.78 -11.12 -8.72
CA SER A 71 -16.28 -11.94 -7.61
C SER A 71 -15.85 -11.14 -6.38
N LEU A 72 -15.79 -9.79 -6.48
CA LEU A 72 -15.32 -8.95 -5.35
C LEU A 72 -16.47 -8.56 -4.43
N PRO A 73 -16.36 -8.82 -3.12
CA PRO A 73 -17.37 -8.43 -2.14
C PRO A 73 -17.26 -6.95 -1.71
N PHE A 74 -16.44 -6.15 -2.39
CA PHE A 74 -16.21 -4.73 -2.11
C PHE A 74 -15.96 -3.97 -3.41
N ALA A 75 -16.22 -2.66 -3.39
CA ALA A 75 -15.92 -1.77 -4.50
C ALA A 75 -14.44 -1.32 -4.50
N THR A 76 -13.96 -0.91 -5.67
CA THR A 76 -12.62 -0.31 -5.85
C THR A 76 -12.76 1.02 -6.59
N PRO A 77 -11.75 1.92 -6.56
CA PRO A 77 -11.83 3.22 -7.21
C PRO A 77 -12.13 3.12 -8.71
N GLU A 78 -12.86 4.12 -9.22
CA GLU A 78 -13.15 4.29 -10.64
C GLU A 78 -12.86 5.74 -11.03
N ILE A 79 -11.92 5.96 -11.97
CA ILE A 79 -11.59 7.28 -12.49
C ILE A 79 -12.58 7.61 -13.63
N LEU A 80 -13.45 8.57 -13.39
CA LEU A 80 -14.48 9.05 -14.31
C LEU A 80 -13.93 10.09 -15.29
N GLY A 81 -12.96 10.89 -14.87
CA GLY A 81 -12.35 11.94 -15.68
C GLY A 81 -10.97 12.33 -15.16
N VAL A 82 -10.18 12.92 -16.05
CA VAL A 82 -8.84 13.44 -15.73
C VAL A 82 -8.69 14.82 -16.35
N GLU A 83 -8.21 15.78 -15.59
CA GLU A 83 -7.84 17.11 -16.06
C GLU A 83 -6.42 17.46 -15.61
N GLU A 84 -5.74 18.26 -16.41
CA GLU A 84 -4.48 18.90 -16.01
C GLU A 84 -4.69 20.41 -15.92
N ARG A 85 -4.35 20.97 -14.78
CA ARG A 85 -4.46 22.41 -14.53
C ARG A 85 -3.18 22.94 -13.91
N GLU A 86 -2.52 23.89 -14.60
CA GLU A 86 -1.29 24.54 -14.11
C GLU A 86 -0.18 23.54 -13.71
N GLY A 87 -0.09 22.41 -14.46
CA GLY A 87 0.86 21.32 -14.17
C GLY A 87 0.44 20.40 -13.02
N VAL A 88 -0.77 20.58 -12.47
CA VAL A 88 -1.34 19.71 -11.44
C VAL A 88 -2.42 18.82 -12.08
N LEU A 89 -2.35 17.52 -11.79
CA LEU A 89 -3.36 16.56 -12.22
C LEU A 89 -4.52 16.53 -11.24
N VAL A 90 -5.73 16.50 -11.78
CA VAL A 90 -6.99 16.32 -11.05
C VAL A 90 -7.72 15.13 -11.66
N THR A 91 -8.09 14.17 -10.82
CA THR A 91 -9.01 13.09 -11.21
C THR A 91 -10.37 13.30 -10.58
N TYR A 92 -11.41 12.96 -11.34
CA TYR A 92 -12.77 12.81 -10.83
C TYR A 92 -13.04 11.33 -10.68
N GLU A 93 -13.38 10.92 -9.47
CA GLU A 93 -13.53 9.51 -9.14
C GLU A 93 -14.90 9.26 -8.49
N ARG A 94 -15.41 8.03 -8.60
CA ARG A 94 -16.63 7.64 -7.89
C ARG A 94 -16.37 7.66 -6.38
N GLU A 95 -17.24 8.32 -5.63
CA GLU A 95 -17.22 8.27 -4.17
C GLU A 95 -17.63 6.86 -3.71
N LEU A 96 -16.78 6.23 -2.91
CA LEU A 96 -17.02 4.90 -2.38
C LEU A 96 -17.65 4.97 -0.99
N GLY A 97 -18.60 4.08 -0.73
CA GLY A 97 -19.36 4.04 0.53
C GLY A 97 -18.62 3.36 1.68
N GLY A 98 -19.27 3.38 2.85
CA GLY A 98 -18.77 2.79 4.08
C GLY A 98 -17.97 3.77 4.94
N VAL A 99 -17.42 3.25 6.02
CA VAL A 99 -16.53 3.98 6.93
C VAL A 99 -15.21 3.25 7.05
N PRO A 100 -14.09 3.96 7.29
CA PRO A 100 -12.81 3.29 7.53
C PRO A 100 -12.92 2.22 8.61
N LEU A 101 -12.32 1.05 8.39
CA LEU A 101 -12.30 -0.05 9.36
C LEU A 101 -11.75 0.39 10.72
N ARG A 102 -10.74 1.28 10.69
CA ARG A 102 -10.32 2.16 11.78
C ARG A 102 -9.96 3.54 11.22
N ALA A 103 -10.41 4.59 11.87
CA ALA A 103 -10.17 5.97 11.41
C ALA A 103 -8.70 6.39 11.53
N ASP A 104 -8.01 5.83 12.52
CA ASP A 104 -6.58 6.01 12.75
C ASP A 104 -5.98 4.66 13.19
N SER A 105 -4.66 4.56 13.15
CA SER A 105 -3.91 3.46 13.75
C SER A 105 -3.97 3.50 15.29
N ALA A 106 -5.05 4.06 15.85
CA ALA A 106 -5.23 4.26 17.26
C ALA A 106 -5.06 2.96 18.03
N VAL A 107 -4.22 3.08 18.98
CA VAL A 107 -3.79 2.20 20.03
C VAL A 107 -4.81 1.09 20.33
N VAL A 108 -4.55 -0.11 19.80
CA VAL A 108 -5.18 -1.31 20.33
C VAL A 108 -4.51 -1.61 21.66
N ALA A 109 -5.28 -1.58 22.75
CA ALA A 109 -4.76 -1.82 24.09
C ALA A 109 -4.07 -3.19 24.20
N PRO A 110 -3.04 -3.34 25.05
CA PRO A 110 -2.38 -4.62 25.28
C PRO A 110 -3.40 -5.71 25.65
N GLY A 111 -3.27 -6.89 25.07
CA GLY A 111 -4.15 -8.04 25.35
C GLY A 111 -5.50 -7.98 24.66
N ARG A 112 -5.81 -6.96 23.86
CA ARG A 112 -6.92 -7.01 22.93
C ARG A 112 -6.48 -7.82 21.72
N GLU A 113 -6.98 -9.04 21.62
CA GLU A 113 -6.93 -9.79 20.37
C GLU A 113 -7.53 -8.90 19.25
N LEU A 114 -6.96 -8.99 18.06
CA LEU A 114 -7.57 -8.38 16.88
C LEU A 114 -9.04 -8.75 16.87
N ALA A 115 -9.93 -7.74 16.84
CA ALA A 115 -11.36 -8.01 16.92
C ALA A 115 -11.76 -8.92 15.74
N GLY A 116 -12.63 -9.89 15.97
CA GLY A 116 -13.10 -10.81 14.92
C GLY A 116 -13.64 -10.08 13.69
N ARG A 117 -14.20 -8.86 13.88
CA ARG A 117 -14.62 -7.95 12.82
C ARG A 117 -13.44 -7.50 11.93
N GLU A 118 -12.31 -7.11 12.51
CA GLU A 118 -11.14 -6.65 11.77
C GLU A 118 -10.49 -7.80 11.01
N THR A 119 -10.32 -8.95 11.66
CA THR A 119 -9.74 -10.14 11.00
C THR A 119 -10.65 -10.66 9.89
N GLY A 120 -11.96 -10.67 10.10
CA GLY A 120 -12.94 -11.05 9.07
C GLY A 120 -12.88 -10.15 7.85
N ALA A 121 -12.81 -8.81 8.05
CA ALA A 121 -12.66 -7.86 6.95
C ALA A 121 -11.35 -8.08 6.18
N LEU A 122 -10.23 -8.26 6.89
CA LEU A 122 -8.93 -8.52 6.27
C LEU A 122 -8.93 -9.81 5.43
N LEU A 123 -9.45 -10.91 5.96
CA LEU A 123 -9.51 -12.18 5.24
C LEU A 123 -10.37 -12.05 3.98
N THR A 124 -11.50 -11.34 4.06
CA THR A 124 -12.38 -11.08 2.92
C THR A 124 -11.66 -10.25 1.85
N VAL A 125 -10.98 -9.17 2.24
CA VAL A 125 -10.25 -8.30 1.29
C VAL A 125 -9.10 -9.06 0.64
N LEU A 126 -8.27 -9.75 1.42
CA LEU A 126 -7.12 -10.51 0.89
C LEU A 126 -7.56 -11.64 -0.04
N SER A 127 -8.65 -12.37 0.30
CA SER A 127 -9.22 -13.38 -0.59
C SER A 127 -9.72 -12.78 -1.90
N GLY A 128 -10.41 -11.63 -1.82
CA GLY A 128 -10.90 -10.90 -2.99
C GLY A 128 -9.76 -10.47 -3.91
N LEU A 129 -8.73 -9.80 -3.37
CA LEU A 129 -7.58 -9.36 -4.14
C LEU A 129 -6.81 -10.54 -4.75
N ALA A 130 -6.63 -11.64 -4.01
CA ALA A 130 -5.98 -12.85 -4.51
C ALA A 130 -6.73 -13.49 -5.69
N ALA A 131 -8.05 -13.28 -5.80
CA ALA A 131 -8.87 -13.77 -6.91
C ALA A 131 -8.78 -12.90 -8.18
N VAL A 132 -8.28 -11.67 -8.10
CA VAL A 132 -8.10 -10.78 -9.26
C VAL A 132 -6.78 -11.09 -9.96
N PRO A 133 -6.78 -11.61 -11.21
CA PRO A 133 -5.54 -11.90 -11.92
C PRO A 133 -4.68 -10.67 -12.12
N GLY A 134 -3.37 -10.81 -11.94
CA GLY A 134 -2.41 -9.76 -12.25
C GLY A 134 -2.32 -9.50 -13.76
N THR A 135 -2.46 -8.22 -14.15
CA THR A 135 -2.49 -7.81 -15.55
C THR A 135 -1.21 -7.12 -16.00
N GLU A 136 -1.07 -6.93 -17.30
CA GLU A 136 0.05 -6.18 -17.88
C GLU A 136 0.03 -4.70 -17.45
N ALA A 137 -1.14 -4.10 -17.27
CA ALA A 137 -1.25 -2.74 -16.76
C ALA A 137 -0.64 -2.63 -15.35
N MET A 138 -0.93 -3.59 -14.47
CA MET A 138 -0.38 -3.65 -13.11
C MET A 138 1.15 -3.84 -13.12
N ARG A 139 1.68 -4.67 -14.04
CA ARG A 139 3.12 -4.89 -14.19
C ARG A 139 3.89 -3.65 -14.63
N ARG A 140 3.22 -2.73 -15.32
CA ARG A 140 3.80 -1.48 -15.81
C ARG A 140 3.83 -0.37 -14.78
N LEU A 141 3.18 -0.54 -13.63
CA LEU A 141 3.27 0.43 -12.54
C LEU A 141 4.68 0.44 -11.94
N ALA A 142 5.16 1.65 -11.69
CA ALA A 142 6.31 1.87 -10.82
C ALA A 142 5.83 1.95 -9.38
N VAL A 143 6.55 1.33 -8.47
CA VAL A 143 6.32 1.53 -7.03
C VAL A 143 6.82 2.90 -6.61
N GLN A 144 6.24 3.48 -5.55
CA GLN A 144 6.67 4.78 -5.05
C GLN A 144 8.18 4.77 -4.73
N GLY A 145 8.87 5.86 -5.10
CA GLY A 145 10.32 5.98 -4.92
C GLY A 145 11.17 5.28 -5.97
N ASP A 146 10.56 4.60 -6.94
CA ASP A 146 11.25 4.09 -8.14
C ASP A 146 10.63 4.75 -9.40
N ASP A 147 11.44 5.03 -10.40
CA ASP A 147 11.02 5.63 -11.68
C ASP A 147 10.76 4.58 -12.78
N ARG A 148 11.00 3.31 -12.45
CA ARG A 148 10.89 2.18 -13.37
C ARG A 148 9.80 1.21 -12.94
N PRO A 149 9.08 0.57 -13.90
CA PRO A 149 8.17 -0.51 -13.58
C PRO A 149 8.87 -1.60 -12.78
N LEU A 150 8.17 -2.11 -11.74
CA LEU A 150 8.74 -3.17 -10.89
C LEU A 150 9.18 -4.38 -11.72
N TRP A 151 8.38 -4.76 -12.71
CA TRP A 151 8.60 -5.94 -13.55
C TRP A 151 9.59 -5.74 -14.70
N GLU A 152 10.13 -4.53 -14.89
CA GLU A 152 11.00 -4.27 -16.03
C GLU A 152 12.23 -5.18 -16.05
N GLY A 153 12.33 -5.99 -17.12
CA GLY A 153 13.42 -6.95 -17.30
C GLY A 153 13.29 -8.24 -16.48
N HIS A 154 12.13 -8.49 -15.86
CA HIS A 154 11.89 -9.67 -15.04
C HIS A 154 10.63 -10.42 -15.44
N ALA A 155 10.70 -11.77 -15.48
CA ALA A 155 9.57 -12.63 -15.76
C ALA A 155 8.86 -13.16 -14.49
N ARG A 156 9.52 -13.05 -13.32
CA ARG A 156 9.02 -13.56 -12.04
C ARG A 156 8.94 -12.42 -11.02
N PHE A 157 7.85 -12.39 -10.25
CA PHE A 157 7.67 -11.38 -9.19
C PHE A 157 8.79 -11.39 -8.15
N PRO A 158 9.26 -12.55 -7.63
CA PRO A 158 10.36 -12.56 -6.66
C PRO A 158 11.67 -11.99 -7.22
N ASP A 159 11.96 -12.18 -8.50
CA ASP A 159 13.16 -11.62 -9.13
C ASP A 159 13.06 -10.11 -9.31
N ALA A 160 11.88 -9.62 -9.69
CA ALA A 160 11.56 -8.20 -9.76
C ALA A 160 11.72 -7.52 -8.38
N LEU A 161 11.18 -8.14 -7.33
CA LEU A 161 11.29 -7.67 -5.95
C LEU A 161 12.75 -7.69 -5.47
N ALA A 162 13.52 -8.74 -5.78
CA ALA A 162 14.95 -8.82 -5.47
C ALA A 162 15.76 -7.71 -6.15
N ALA A 163 15.40 -7.36 -7.38
CA ALA A 163 16.02 -6.25 -8.11
C ALA A 163 15.67 -4.89 -7.48
N LEU A 164 14.40 -4.67 -7.07
CA LEU A 164 13.97 -3.47 -6.37
C LEU A 164 14.73 -3.30 -5.05
N VAL A 165 14.83 -4.35 -4.23
CA VAL A 165 15.63 -4.35 -2.98
C VAL A 165 17.06 -3.89 -3.25
N ARG A 166 17.70 -4.42 -4.30
CA ARG A 166 19.08 -4.01 -4.64
C ARG A 166 19.16 -2.55 -5.04
N ARG A 167 18.19 -2.05 -5.82
CA ARG A 167 18.16 -0.64 -6.24
C ARG A 167 17.97 0.29 -5.04
N ALA A 168 17.03 0.00 -4.15
CA ALA A 168 16.79 0.79 -2.95
C ALA A 168 18.03 0.86 -2.05
N VAL A 169 18.65 -0.29 -1.76
CA VAL A 169 19.87 -0.34 -0.95
C VAL A 169 21.07 0.33 -1.65
N HIS A 170 21.18 0.26 -2.97
CA HIS A 170 22.22 0.96 -3.69
C HIS A 170 22.08 2.50 -3.60
N ARG A 171 20.85 3.01 -3.57
CA ARG A 171 20.59 4.46 -3.49
C ARG A 171 20.92 5.05 -2.11
N HIS A 172 20.51 4.38 -1.03
CA HIS A 172 20.52 4.93 0.33
C HIS A 172 20.96 3.95 1.41
N GLY A 173 21.66 2.87 1.05
CA GLY A 173 22.05 1.79 1.97
C GLY A 173 22.90 2.26 3.16
N ASP A 174 23.73 3.28 2.98
CA ASP A 174 24.57 3.83 4.05
C ASP A 174 23.74 4.34 5.23
N LEU A 175 22.59 4.99 4.95
CA LEU A 175 21.65 5.43 5.96
C LEU A 175 21.12 4.24 6.78
N LEU A 176 20.73 3.15 6.11
CA LEU A 176 20.19 1.96 6.75
C LEU A 176 21.29 1.17 7.50
N ALA A 177 22.51 1.12 6.96
CA ALA A 177 23.65 0.42 7.57
C ALA A 177 24.02 1.00 8.95
N ALA A 178 23.83 2.32 9.15
CA ALA A 178 24.05 2.94 10.46
C ALA A 178 23.07 2.45 11.55
N HIS A 179 21.92 1.88 11.16
CA HIS A 179 20.86 1.45 12.07
C HIS A 179 20.63 -0.07 12.10
N VAL A 180 21.10 -0.81 11.10
CA VAL A 180 20.86 -2.26 10.95
C VAL A 180 22.19 -3.00 10.85
N PRO A 181 22.63 -3.67 11.92
CA PRO A 181 23.84 -4.51 11.90
C PRO A 181 23.75 -5.59 10.82
N ASP A 182 24.88 -5.92 10.19
CA ASP A 182 24.99 -6.92 9.10
C ASP A 182 24.01 -6.66 7.93
N LEU A 183 23.73 -5.40 7.59
CA LEU A 183 22.83 -5.08 6.49
C LEU A 183 23.21 -5.82 5.20
N ALA A 184 24.48 -5.85 4.85
CA ALA A 184 24.95 -6.55 3.63
C ALA A 184 24.61 -8.04 3.64
N GLY A 185 24.73 -8.71 4.80
CA GLY A 185 24.32 -10.09 4.97
C GLY A 185 22.81 -10.28 4.88
N ILE A 186 22.03 -9.38 5.49
CA ILE A 186 20.57 -9.39 5.42
C ILE A 186 20.11 -9.23 3.96
N VAL A 187 20.62 -8.25 3.23
CA VAL A 187 20.30 -8.01 1.82
C VAL A 187 20.61 -9.24 0.97
N ARG A 188 21.83 -9.79 1.10
CA ARG A 188 22.24 -10.99 0.36
C ARG A 188 21.27 -12.14 0.59
N ARG A 189 21.06 -12.52 1.87
CA ARG A 189 20.14 -13.61 2.23
C ARG A 189 18.73 -13.38 1.71
N THR A 190 18.20 -12.16 1.83
CA THR A 190 16.86 -11.81 1.32
C THR A 190 16.77 -12.00 -0.19
N VAL A 191 17.75 -11.47 -0.94
CA VAL A 191 17.80 -11.60 -2.40
C VAL A 191 17.93 -13.05 -2.84
N ASP A 192 18.81 -13.82 -2.20
CA ASP A 192 19.04 -15.24 -2.53
C ASP A 192 17.78 -16.07 -2.22
N SER A 193 17.11 -15.82 -1.08
CA SER A 193 15.87 -16.49 -0.72
C SER A 193 14.71 -16.13 -1.66
N LEU A 194 14.56 -14.86 -2.08
CA LEU A 194 13.56 -14.48 -3.07
C LEU A 194 13.76 -15.22 -4.38
N ARG A 195 14.99 -15.32 -4.86
CA ARG A 195 15.31 -16.03 -6.11
C ARG A 195 15.12 -17.53 -6.02
N ALA A 196 15.23 -18.09 -4.83
CA ALA A 196 15.03 -19.52 -4.56
C ALA A 196 13.54 -19.90 -4.42
N LEU A 197 12.60 -18.92 -4.39
CA LEU A 197 11.18 -19.22 -4.36
C LEU A 197 10.77 -20.01 -5.61
N PRO A 198 9.79 -20.95 -5.49
CA PRO A 198 9.34 -21.77 -6.61
C PRO A 198 8.86 -20.95 -7.80
N GLU A 199 8.97 -21.51 -8.99
CA GLU A 199 8.40 -20.97 -10.22
C GLU A 199 6.90 -21.27 -10.34
N GLY A 200 6.18 -20.44 -11.11
CA GLY A 200 4.79 -20.72 -11.47
C GLY A 200 3.76 -20.47 -10.38
N GLY A 201 4.10 -19.72 -9.34
CA GLY A 201 3.13 -19.25 -8.34
C GLY A 201 2.05 -18.35 -8.95
N PRO A 202 0.89 -18.20 -8.27
CA PRO A 202 -0.18 -17.31 -8.73
C PRO A 202 0.30 -15.86 -8.77
N VAL A 203 -0.20 -15.10 -9.75
CA VAL A 203 0.05 -13.67 -9.86
C VAL A 203 -1.31 -12.97 -9.84
N SER A 204 -1.55 -12.19 -8.81
CA SER A 204 -2.78 -11.43 -8.59
C SER A 204 -2.49 -9.95 -8.44
N VAL A 205 -3.54 -9.14 -8.26
CA VAL A 205 -3.36 -7.75 -7.87
C VAL A 205 -2.75 -7.68 -6.47
N VAL A 206 -1.76 -6.83 -6.32
CA VAL A 206 -1.17 -6.40 -5.06
C VAL A 206 -1.57 -4.94 -4.83
N HIS A 207 -2.19 -4.65 -3.70
CA HIS A 207 -2.44 -3.29 -3.24
C HIS A 207 -1.18 -2.67 -2.65
N GLY A 208 -0.53 -3.39 -1.76
CA GLY A 208 0.77 -3.07 -1.16
C GLY A 208 0.75 -1.97 -0.09
N ASP A 209 -0.43 -1.49 0.32
CA ASP A 209 -0.65 -0.52 1.40
C ASP A 209 -2.03 -0.71 2.05
N LEU A 210 -2.40 -1.96 2.38
CA LEU A 210 -3.66 -2.28 3.06
C LEU A 210 -3.60 -1.93 4.55
N VAL A 211 -3.55 -0.62 4.83
CA VAL A 211 -3.72 -0.08 6.18
C VAL A 211 -5.22 0.06 6.52
N PRO A 212 -5.60 0.08 7.83
CA PRO A 212 -7.00 0.13 8.23
C PRO A 212 -7.83 1.26 7.60
N PRO A 213 -7.31 2.50 7.41
CA PRO A 213 -8.05 3.56 6.75
C PRO A 213 -8.40 3.29 5.28
N ASN A 214 -7.66 2.43 4.59
CA ASN A 214 -7.87 2.10 3.18
C ASN A 214 -8.92 0.99 2.97
N ILE A 215 -9.44 0.41 4.05
CA ILE A 215 -10.51 -0.59 4.01
C ILE A 215 -11.76 0.04 4.61
N HIS A 216 -12.79 0.24 3.80
CA HIS A 216 -14.09 0.68 4.27
C HIS A 216 -15.01 -0.50 4.54
N VAL A 217 -15.82 -0.36 5.58
CA VAL A 217 -16.77 -1.39 6.04
C VAL A 217 -18.14 -0.78 6.29
N ASP A 218 -19.16 -1.62 6.28
CA ASP A 218 -20.51 -1.30 6.75
C ASP A 218 -20.64 -1.46 8.27
N ASP A 219 -21.86 -1.28 8.78
CA ASP A 219 -22.16 -1.39 10.21
C ASP A 219 -21.95 -2.81 10.76
N THR A 220 -21.98 -3.83 9.91
CA THR A 220 -21.72 -5.23 10.30
C THR A 220 -20.23 -5.55 10.35
N GLY A 221 -19.39 -4.73 9.72
CA GLY A 221 -17.96 -4.94 9.53
C GLY A 221 -17.61 -5.65 8.24
N ALA A 222 -18.57 -5.85 7.35
CA ALA A 222 -18.29 -6.38 6.02
C ALA A 222 -17.61 -5.30 5.16
N PRO A 223 -16.53 -5.64 4.40
CA PRO A 223 -15.89 -4.70 3.51
C PRO A 223 -16.84 -4.17 2.45
N THR A 224 -16.88 -2.84 2.29
CA THR A 224 -17.65 -2.15 1.26
C THR A 224 -16.79 -1.56 0.17
N ALA A 225 -15.55 -1.16 0.52
CA ALA A 225 -14.60 -0.61 -0.45
C ALA A 225 -13.14 -0.80 0.01
N VAL A 226 -12.24 -0.87 -0.97
CA VAL A 226 -10.79 -0.76 -0.79
C VAL A 226 -10.29 0.42 -1.60
N LEU A 227 -9.58 1.33 -0.94
CA LEU A 227 -9.18 2.64 -1.45
C LEU A 227 -7.66 2.75 -1.56
N ASP A 228 -7.22 3.81 -2.24
CA ASP A 228 -5.84 4.32 -2.24
C ASP A 228 -4.78 3.32 -2.75
N PHE A 229 -5.08 2.71 -3.90
CA PHE A 229 -4.08 1.98 -4.68
C PHE A 229 -3.02 2.95 -5.22
N GLY A 230 -1.76 2.55 -5.23
CA GLY A 230 -0.72 3.38 -5.86
C GLY A 230 0.65 3.29 -5.23
N PHE A 231 0.75 3.18 -3.92
CA PHE A 231 2.04 3.17 -3.21
C PHE A 231 2.94 2.02 -3.66
N PHE A 232 2.44 0.80 -3.61
CA PHE A 232 3.13 -0.41 -4.05
C PHE A 232 2.24 -1.29 -4.94
N THR A 233 1.25 -0.67 -5.59
CA THR A 233 0.31 -1.42 -6.44
C THR A 233 1.04 -2.03 -7.63
N THR A 234 0.86 -3.33 -7.83
CA THR A 234 1.48 -4.10 -8.90
C THR A 234 0.72 -5.41 -9.14
N ALA A 235 1.16 -6.19 -10.12
CA ALA A 235 0.88 -7.61 -10.18
C ALA A 235 1.91 -8.36 -9.33
N GLY A 236 1.50 -9.31 -8.49
CA GLY A 236 2.44 -10.01 -7.62
C GLY A 236 1.89 -11.28 -6.98
N ASP A 237 2.67 -11.86 -6.10
CA ASP A 237 2.28 -13.02 -5.31
C ASP A 237 1.25 -12.60 -4.24
N PRO A 238 0.07 -13.24 -4.14
CA PRO A 238 -0.89 -12.94 -3.09
C PRO A 238 -0.33 -13.14 -1.67
N ALA A 239 0.67 -14.00 -1.50
CA ALA A 239 1.37 -14.13 -0.21
C ALA A 239 2.18 -12.85 0.13
N PHE A 240 2.66 -12.10 -0.86
CA PHE A 240 3.30 -10.81 -0.63
C PHE A 240 2.28 -9.78 -0.10
N GLU A 241 1.08 -9.71 -0.68
CA GLU A 241 0.02 -8.84 -0.18
C GLU A 241 -0.32 -9.14 1.28
N ALA A 242 -0.55 -10.41 1.62
CA ALA A 242 -0.82 -10.84 2.99
C ALA A 242 0.34 -10.49 3.94
N ALA A 243 1.58 -10.70 3.51
CA ALA A 243 2.78 -10.39 4.30
C ALA A 243 2.90 -8.89 4.60
N VAL A 244 2.71 -8.04 3.58
CA VAL A 244 2.75 -6.59 3.73
C VAL A 244 1.62 -6.12 4.63
N THR A 245 0.38 -6.55 4.39
CA THR A 245 -0.78 -6.23 5.23
C THR A 245 -0.54 -6.55 6.70
N ALA A 246 0.00 -7.74 7.02
CA ALA A 246 0.35 -8.10 8.39
C ALA A 246 1.38 -7.15 9.01
N ALA A 247 2.34 -6.69 8.22
CA ALA A 247 3.42 -5.84 8.69
C ALA A 247 3.01 -4.38 8.88
N VAL A 248 2.18 -3.82 7.97
CA VAL A 248 1.79 -2.40 7.99
C VAL A 248 0.55 -2.12 8.85
N TRP A 249 -0.18 -3.14 9.28
CA TRP A 249 -1.46 -3.02 9.98
C TRP A 249 -1.44 -2.06 11.18
N ASP A 250 -0.38 -2.09 11.98
CA ASP A 250 -0.19 -1.22 13.14
C ASP A 250 1.27 -0.72 13.22
N MET A 251 1.87 -0.44 12.04
CA MET A 251 3.32 -0.23 11.90
C MET A 251 3.90 0.88 12.81
N TYR A 252 3.09 1.86 13.19
CA TYR A 252 3.51 2.97 14.07
C TYR A 252 2.94 2.86 15.49
N GLY A 253 2.15 1.83 15.74
CA GLY A 253 1.54 1.61 17.05
C GLY A 253 2.50 0.91 18.02
N PRO A 254 2.18 0.98 19.32
CA PRO A 254 2.99 0.34 20.35
C PRO A 254 2.93 -1.20 20.29
N TYR A 255 1.98 -1.76 19.54
CA TYR A 255 1.76 -3.20 19.38
C TYR A 255 2.05 -3.70 17.97
N ALA A 256 2.80 -2.94 17.17
CA ALA A 256 3.16 -3.29 15.81
C ALA A 256 3.69 -4.73 15.69
N GLU A 257 4.62 -5.13 16.56
CA GLU A 257 5.21 -6.46 16.52
C GLU A 257 4.23 -7.59 16.91
N PRO A 258 3.51 -7.53 18.05
CA PRO A 258 2.48 -8.51 18.38
C PRO A 258 1.42 -8.66 17.28
N HIS A 259 0.95 -7.57 16.68
CA HIS A 259 -0.01 -7.60 15.59
C HIS A 259 0.57 -8.23 14.31
N THR A 260 1.80 -7.85 13.93
CA THR A 260 2.48 -8.48 12.79
C THR A 260 2.58 -9.99 12.98
N VAL A 261 3.00 -10.47 14.17
CA VAL A 261 3.11 -11.89 14.46
C VAL A 261 1.76 -12.61 14.41
N ALA A 262 0.73 -12.02 15.04
CA ALA A 262 -0.61 -12.60 15.06
C ALA A 262 -1.22 -12.70 13.67
N LEU A 263 -1.16 -11.63 12.86
CA LEU A 263 -1.67 -11.61 11.49
C LEU A 263 -0.87 -12.53 10.57
N THR A 264 0.46 -12.59 10.70
CA THR A 264 1.28 -13.53 9.92
C THR A 264 0.85 -14.98 10.18
N ARG A 265 0.62 -15.36 11.44
CA ARG A 265 0.12 -16.70 11.80
C ARG A 265 -1.29 -16.95 11.25
N LEU A 266 -2.19 -15.97 11.39
CA LEU A 266 -3.55 -16.07 10.86
C LEU A 266 -3.54 -16.29 9.35
N PHE A 267 -2.82 -15.46 8.60
CA PHE A 267 -2.79 -15.56 7.13
C PHE A 267 -2.07 -16.83 6.65
N ALA A 268 -1.04 -17.28 7.36
CA ALA A 268 -0.42 -18.58 7.08
C ALA A 268 -1.41 -19.73 7.23
N ALA A 269 -2.21 -19.73 8.31
CA ALA A 269 -3.19 -20.78 8.56
C ALA A 269 -4.37 -20.74 7.58
N GLU A 270 -4.94 -19.55 7.32
CA GLU A 270 -6.14 -19.40 6.49
C GLU A 270 -5.87 -19.60 4.98
N PHE A 271 -4.74 -19.12 4.50
CA PHE A 271 -4.40 -19.19 3.07
C PHE A 271 -3.39 -20.29 2.72
N GLY A 272 -2.86 -21.01 3.72
CA GLY A 272 -1.86 -22.05 3.48
C GLY A 272 -0.49 -21.52 3.06
N TYR A 273 -0.18 -20.26 3.34
CA TYR A 273 1.12 -19.67 3.02
C TYR A 273 2.20 -20.17 3.98
N ALA A 274 3.39 -20.44 3.46
CA ALA A 274 4.53 -20.78 4.31
C ALA A 274 4.93 -19.57 5.19
N PRO A 275 4.99 -19.70 6.52
CA PRO A 275 5.34 -18.59 7.42
C PRO A 275 6.67 -17.92 7.05
N ASP A 276 7.68 -18.70 6.66
CA ASP A 276 8.99 -18.18 6.25
C ASP A 276 8.91 -17.33 4.98
N THR A 277 8.00 -17.65 4.06
CA THR A 277 7.74 -16.84 2.86
C THR A 277 7.11 -15.49 3.24
N LEU A 278 6.16 -15.48 4.16
CA LEU A 278 5.57 -14.22 4.64
C LEU A 278 6.62 -13.32 5.32
N VAL A 279 7.46 -13.89 6.19
CA VAL A 279 8.56 -13.16 6.83
C VAL A 279 9.60 -12.66 5.81
N LEU A 280 9.90 -13.46 4.79
CA LEU A 280 10.78 -13.06 3.68
C LEU A 280 10.22 -11.84 2.94
N TYR A 281 8.93 -11.85 2.62
CA TYR A 281 8.27 -10.74 1.93
C TYR A 281 8.18 -9.48 2.79
N GLN A 282 7.92 -9.59 4.09
CA GLN A 282 7.97 -8.45 5.02
C GLN A 282 9.36 -7.79 5.04
N ARG A 283 10.40 -8.61 5.08
CA ARG A 283 11.79 -8.13 5.03
C ARG A 283 12.12 -7.47 3.69
N ALA A 284 11.68 -8.06 2.59
CA ALA A 284 11.87 -7.49 1.25
C ALA A 284 11.16 -6.15 1.10
N TYR A 285 9.91 -6.04 1.61
CA TYR A 285 9.17 -4.78 1.62
C TYR A 285 9.89 -3.69 2.43
N ALA A 286 10.36 -4.02 3.64
CA ALA A 286 11.10 -3.06 4.46
C ALA A 286 12.41 -2.59 3.77
N LEU A 287 13.15 -3.50 3.10
CA LEU A 287 14.34 -3.15 2.32
C LEU A 287 14.04 -2.34 1.06
N ALA A 288 12.82 -2.47 0.51
CA ALA A 288 12.42 -1.75 -0.69
C ALA A 288 11.87 -0.36 -0.41
N THR A 289 11.40 -0.08 0.83
CA THR A 289 10.61 1.12 1.14
C THR A 289 11.19 2.03 2.23
N TYR A 290 12.27 1.63 2.91
CA TYR A 290 12.80 2.35 4.09
C TYR A 290 13.16 3.82 3.84
N ASP A 291 13.49 4.18 2.60
CA ASP A 291 13.99 5.51 2.21
C ASP A 291 12.89 6.44 1.68
N LEU A 292 11.64 5.98 1.55
CA LEU A 292 10.59 6.71 0.85
C LEU A 292 10.18 8.04 1.50
N PHE A 293 10.31 8.14 2.82
CA PHE A 293 9.99 9.33 3.59
C PHE A 293 11.18 9.88 4.36
N ALA A 294 12.38 9.36 4.09
CA ALA A 294 13.60 9.77 4.78
C ALA A 294 13.96 11.22 4.43
N SER A 295 13.60 12.16 5.29
CA SER A 295 13.91 13.58 5.17
C SER A 295 15.16 13.93 5.98
N GLY A 296 16.33 13.43 5.58
CA GLY A 296 17.58 13.78 6.24
C GLY A 296 18.49 12.59 6.57
N SER A 297 19.68 12.89 7.08
CA SER A 297 20.74 11.90 7.33
C SER A 297 20.52 11.04 8.58
N ASP A 298 19.51 11.31 9.38
CA ASP A 298 19.28 10.69 10.70
C ASP A 298 18.16 9.62 10.72
N GLY A 299 17.48 9.38 9.58
CA GLY A 299 16.38 8.42 9.53
C GLY A 299 15.25 8.75 10.50
N GLY A 300 15.00 10.05 10.76
CA GLY A 300 14.10 10.52 11.82
C GLY A 300 12.62 10.23 11.63
N ASP A 301 12.18 9.77 10.43
CA ASP A 301 10.78 9.47 10.19
C ASP A 301 10.33 8.12 10.77
N GLY A 302 9.01 7.98 10.99
CA GLY A 302 8.43 6.79 11.59
C GLY A 302 8.57 5.54 10.72
N HIS A 303 8.47 5.70 9.40
CA HIS A 303 8.56 4.59 8.44
C HIS A 303 9.97 4.01 8.40
N PHE A 304 11.00 4.86 8.33
CA PHE A 304 12.39 4.42 8.40
C PHE A 304 12.67 3.62 9.68
N ARG A 305 12.26 4.17 10.85
CA ARG A 305 12.45 3.48 12.14
C ARG A 305 11.75 2.14 12.22
N TRP A 306 10.53 2.06 11.67
CA TRP A 306 9.77 0.82 11.58
C TRP A 306 10.48 -0.20 10.69
N CYS A 307 10.91 0.17 9.47
CA CYS A 307 11.67 -0.69 8.56
C CYS A 307 12.95 -1.21 9.22
N ALA A 308 13.76 -0.31 9.80
CA ALA A 308 14.98 -0.69 10.50
C ALA A 308 14.71 -1.63 11.70
N GLY A 309 13.61 -1.40 12.43
CA GLY A 309 13.14 -2.27 13.50
C GLY A 309 12.80 -3.67 13.01
N LEU A 310 12.05 -3.77 11.91
CA LEU A 310 11.68 -5.04 11.30
C LEU A 310 12.90 -5.82 10.82
N LEU A 311 13.87 -5.15 10.20
CA LEU A 311 15.11 -5.76 9.72
C LEU A 311 16.00 -6.27 10.85
N ARG A 312 16.08 -5.55 11.98
CA ARG A 312 16.83 -6.02 13.17
C ARG A 312 16.23 -7.27 13.81
N ARG A 313 14.89 -7.40 13.76
CA ARG A 313 14.17 -8.60 14.24
C ARG A 313 14.34 -9.81 13.33
N GLY A 314 14.88 -9.65 12.15
CA GLY A 314 15.03 -10.68 11.11
C GLY A 314 15.91 -11.88 11.46
N ALA A 315 16.21 -12.05 12.75
CA ALA A 315 16.69 -13.28 13.36
C ALA A 315 15.60 -13.99 14.19
N LEU A 316 14.34 -13.59 14.08
CA LEU A 316 13.26 -14.33 14.73
C LEU A 316 13.12 -15.68 14.02
N THR A 317 13.82 -16.67 14.55
CA THR A 317 13.51 -18.08 14.36
C THR A 317 12.00 -18.24 14.62
N PRO A 318 11.24 -18.88 13.74
CA PRO A 318 9.86 -19.19 14.02
C PRO A 318 9.82 -19.94 15.37
N PRO A 319 8.90 -19.62 16.26
CA PRO A 319 8.74 -20.42 17.47
C PRO A 319 8.43 -21.86 17.04
N ARG A 320 9.28 -22.80 17.53
CA ARG A 320 9.12 -24.23 17.35
C ARG A 320 7.74 -24.69 17.79
#